data_e8f843bf4dfc6e187ba25f4cc753fafe
#
_entry.id   e8f843bf4dfc6e187ba25f4cc753fafe
#
_cell.length_a   1.000
_cell.length_b   1.000
_cell.length_c   1.000
_cell.angle_alpha   90.00
_cell.angle_beta   90.00
_cell.angle_gamma   90.00
#
_symmetry.space_group_name_H-M   'P 1'
#
loop_
_entity.id
_entity.type
_entity.pdbx_description
1 polymer ?
#
loop_
_entity_poly.entity_id
_entity_poly.type
_entity_poly.pdbx_seq_one_letter_code
_entity_poly.pdbx_strand_id
1 'polypeptide(L)'
;MTELKRIVDWIDATLDVASFSDVSNNGLQIARRGTEVTKVAFGVDASVRTVEAAVEAGAQLLVVHHGISWGGGIQRLTGGVYNVVKAALDADLALYAVHLPLDANHRYGNNYELARYLGLKGLKPAFVYHGETIGCIGTLPNGRKVGVCSGGAGGFAPEAKALGCDLYITGEADWGETIAAENVGMQMICAGHYQTETFGVQALARAMKKVLKVETAFIPIPVQSESILSELALDH
;
A
#
# COMPACT_ATOMS: atom_id res chain seq x y z
N MET A 1 -8.68 14.58 -20.02
CA MET A 1 -9.05 15.54 -18.97
C MET A 1 -10.26 14.99 -18.23
N THR A 2 -10.20 14.87 -16.91
CA THR A 2 -11.26 14.29 -16.08
C THR A 2 -11.35 15.14 -14.80
N GLU A 3 -12.57 15.35 -14.28
CA GLU A 3 -12.72 16.08 -13.01
C GLU A 3 -12.18 15.28 -11.84
N LEU A 4 -11.51 15.96 -10.91
CA LEU A 4 -10.97 15.36 -9.67
C LEU A 4 -12.06 14.57 -8.91
N LYS A 5 -13.25 15.18 -8.77
CA LYS A 5 -14.37 14.50 -8.10
C LYS A 5 -14.71 13.16 -8.73
N ARG A 6 -14.76 13.09 -10.05
CA ARG A 6 -15.05 11.83 -10.77
C ARG A 6 -13.99 10.77 -10.52
N ILE A 7 -12.72 11.18 -10.36
CA ILE A 7 -11.63 10.25 -10.05
C ILE A 7 -11.79 9.73 -8.62
N VAL A 8 -12.04 10.62 -7.68
CA VAL A 8 -12.29 10.27 -6.26
C VAL A 8 -13.46 9.31 -6.15
N ASP A 9 -14.63 9.68 -6.71
CA ASP A 9 -15.82 8.83 -6.69
C ASP A 9 -15.57 7.44 -7.31
N TRP A 10 -14.72 7.37 -8.36
CA TRP A 10 -14.36 6.09 -8.99
C TRP A 10 -13.47 5.25 -8.09
N ILE A 11 -12.50 5.83 -7.39
CA ILE A 11 -11.64 5.08 -6.43
C ILE A 11 -12.52 4.58 -5.29
N ASP A 12 -13.33 5.45 -4.68
CA ASP A 12 -14.21 5.13 -3.56
C ASP A 12 -15.14 3.96 -3.91
N ALA A 13 -15.79 4.02 -5.06
CA ALA A 13 -16.70 2.96 -5.52
C ALA A 13 -15.97 1.67 -5.93
N THR A 14 -14.75 1.77 -6.51
CA THR A 14 -13.99 0.61 -6.98
C THR A 14 -13.44 -0.22 -5.83
N LEU A 15 -13.05 0.45 -4.74
CA LEU A 15 -12.45 -0.16 -3.57
C LEU A 15 -13.42 -0.29 -2.39
N ASP A 16 -14.66 0.19 -2.54
CA ASP A 16 -15.70 0.21 -1.50
C ASP A 16 -15.20 0.86 -0.19
N VAL A 17 -14.52 2.01 -0.34
CA VAL A 17 -13.78 2.67 0.75
C VAL A 17 -14.64 2.93 1.98
N ALA A 18 -15.91 3.28 1.77
CA ALA A 18 -16.83 3.63 2.86
C ALA A 18 -17.24 2.43 3.74
N SER A 19 -17.05 1.19 3.27
CA SER A 19 -17.41 -0.01 4.04
C SER A 19 -16.33 -0.43 5.04
N PHE A 20 -15.10 0.12 4.92
CA PHE A 20 -13.97 -0.29 5.73
C PHE A 20 -13.83 0.48 7.04
N SER A 21 -13.61 -0.27 8.13
CA SER A 21 -13.10 0.25 9.39
C SER A 21 -11.57 0.24 9.34
N ASP A 22 -10.95 1.40 9.23
CA ASP A 22 -9.50 1.53 9.06
C ASP A 22 -8.91 2.56 10.03
N VAL A 23 -7.64 2.36 10.38
CA VAL A 23 -6.86 3.36 11.12
C VAL A 23 -6.40 4.50 10.20
N SER A 24 -6.32 4.27 8.90
CA SER A 24 -6.11 5.31 7.89
C SER A 24 -7.39 6.10 7.66
N ASN A 25 -7.28 7.43 7.60
CA ASN A 25 -8.38 8.28 7.13
C ASN A 25 -8.40 8.24 5.59
N ASN A 26 -8.94 7.14 5.04
CA ASN A 26 -8.99 6.92 3.59
C ASN A 26 -9.78 8.02 2.88
N GLY A 27 -9.40 8.34 1.64
CA GLY A 27 -10.05 9.35 0.82
C GLY A 27 -9.14 10.53 0.46
N LEU A 28 -9.74 11.63 0.03
CA LEU A 28 -9.05 12.86 -0.35
C LEU A 28 -8.54 13.58 0.91
N GLN A 29 -7.24 13.50 1.19
CA GLN A 29 -6.62 14.09 2.39
C GLN A 29 -6.13 15.52 2.17
N ILE A 30 -5.74 15.89 0.94
CA ILE A 30 -5.42 17.26 0.53
C ILE A 30 -6.19 17.56 -0.75
N ALA A 31 -7.00 18.61 -0.72
CA ALA A 31 -7.67 19.12 -1.90
C ALA A 31 -6.77 20.08 -2.69
N ARG A 32 -7.10 20.30 -3.95
CA ARG A 32 -6.49 21.33 -4.81
C ARG A 32 -7.52 22.35 -5.27
N ARG A 33 -7.05 23.51 -5.75
CA ARG A 33 -7.93 24.57 -6.27
C ARG A 33 -8.51 24.22 -7.64
N GLY A 34 -7.70 23.63 -8.52
CA GLY A 34 -8.14 23.20 -9.84
C GLY A 34 -8.99 21.95 -9.77
N THR A 35 -10.00 21.86 -10.64
CA THR A 35 -10.90 20.69 -10.70
C THR A 35 -10.48 19.65 -11.74
N GLU A 36 -9.73 20.07 -12.76
CA GLU A 36 -9.35 19.20 -13.87
C GLU A 36 -8.04 18.44 -13.58
N VAL A 37 -8.02 17.15 -13.93
CA VAL A 37 -6.88 16.26 -13.82
C VAL A 37 -6.60 15.62 -15.17
N THR A 38 -5.37 15.79 -15.65
CA THR A 38 -4.88 15.15 -16.87
C THR A 38 -3.98 13.97 -16.58
N LYS A 39 -3.28 14.02 -15.44
CA LYS A 39 -2.37 12.97 -14.99
C LYS A 39 -2.51 12.71 -13.48
N VAL A 40 -2.50 11.43 -13.12
CA VAL A 40 -2.51 10.94 -11.74
C VAL A 40 -1.22 10.20 -11.46
N ALA A 41 -0.50 10.59 -10.41
CA ALA A 41 0.63 9.86 -9.88
C ALA A 41 0.16 8.83 -8.84
N PHE A 42 0.85 7.70 -8.77
CA PHE A 42 0.61 6.64 -7.80
C PHE A 42 1.91 6.33 -7.06
N GLY A 43 1.86 6.24 -5.74
CA GLY A 43 2.99 5.88 -4.88
C GLY A 43 2.55 5.00 -3.72
N VAL A 44 3.50 4.52 -2.92
CA VAL A 44 3.18 3.80 -1.68
C VAL A 44 2.98 4.80 -0.55
N ASP A 45 3.93 5.68 -0.31
CA ASP A 45 3.96 6.57 0.84
C ASP A 45 3.78 8.05 0.46
N ALA A 46 3.02 8.79 1.27
CA ALA A 46 2.95 10.24 1.19
C ALA A 46 4.17 10.86 1.89
N SER A 47 5.24 11.09 1.13
CA SER A 47 6.44 11.79 1.58
C SER A 47 6.69 13.04 0.75
N VAL A 48 7.56 13.95 1.24
CA VAL A 48 7.99 15.11 0.45
C VAL A 48 8.57 14.68 -0.89
N ARG A 49 9.44 13.65 -0.90
CA ARG A 49 10.04 13.11 -2.12
C ARG A 49 9.00 12.58 -3.11
N THR A 50 7.96 11.90 -2.60
CA THR A 50 6.88 11.38 -3.45
C THR A 50 6.05 12.51 -4.04
N VAL A 51 5.76 13.55 -3.25
CA VAL A 51 5.05 14.75 -3.72
C VAL A 51 5.85 15.47 -4.80
N GLU A 52 7.14 15.73 -4.55
CA GLU A 52 8.03 16.40 -5.50
C GLU A 52 8.13 15.63 -6.83
N ALA A 53 8.33 14.32 -6.76
CA ALA A 53 8.38 13.46 -7.94
C ALA A 53 7.04 13.40 -8.71
N ALA A 54 5.90 13.45 -8.00
CA ALA A 54 4.59 13.55 -8.64
C ALA A 54 4.40 14.88 -9.37
N VAL A 55 4.89 15.97 -8.77
CA VAL A 55 4.90 17.32 -9.40
C VAL A 55 5.79 17.35 -10.63
N GLU A 56 7.00 16.80 -10.55
CA GLU A 56 7.93 16.69 -11.69
C GLU A 56 7.32 15.84 -12.81
N ALA A 57 6.57 14.80 -12.49
CA ALA A 57 5.84 13.99 -13.46
C ALA A 57 4.65 14.74 -14.10
N GLY A 58 4.31 15.95 -13.63
CA GLY A 58 3.19 16.76 -14.12
C GLY A 58 1.82 16.28 -13.66
N ALA A 59 1.74 15.58 -12.51
CA ALA A 59 0.48 15.11 -11.95
C ALA A 59 -0.29 16.23 -11.23
N GLN A 60 -1.61 16.12 -11.20
CA GLN A 60 -2.52 17.00 -10.44
C GLN A 60 -3.13 16.27 -9.23
N LEU A 61 -3.02 14.96 -9.19
CA LEU A 61 -3.43 14.10 -8.08
C LEU A 61 -2.34 13.08 -7.81
N LEU A 62 -1.98 12.91 -6.54
CA LEU A 62 -1.17 11.81 -6.04
C LEU A 62 -2.07 10.85 -5.26
N VAL A 63 -2.11 9.60 -5.66
CA VAL A 63 -2.79 8.51 -4.96
C VAL A 63 -1.75 7.65 -4.27
N VAL A 64 -1.89 7.44 -2.96
CA VAL A 64 -0.95 6.66 -2.16
C VAL A 64 -1.66 5.58 -1.35
N HIS A 65 -0.90 4.59 -0.91
CA HIS A 65 -1.35 3.61 0.07
C HIS A 65 -1.30 4.20 1.48
N HIS A 66 -0.17 4.74 1.89
CA HIS A 66 0.02 5.39 3.17
C HIS A 66 -0.09 6.92 3.05
N GLY A 67 -1.20 7.47 3.53
CA GLY A 67 -1.45 8.90 3.57
C GLY A 67 -0.80 9.59 4.77
N ILE A 68 -1.20 10.85 4.99
CA ILE A 68 -0.70 11.70 6.09
C ILE A 68 -1.64 11.78 7.28
N SER A 69 -2.83 11.22 7.18
CA SER A 69 -3.88 11.31 8.20
C SER A 69 -4.29 9.93 8.68
N TRP A 70 -4.14 9.69 9.99
CA TRP A 70 -4.37 8.43 10.66
C TRP A 70 -5.17 8.63 11.96
N GLY A 71 -5.91 7.62 12.39
CA GLY A 71 -6.65 7.62 13.66
C GLY A 71 -7.52 8.86 13.83
N GLY A 72 -7.26 9.65 14.87
CA GLY A 72 -7.99 10.88 15.16
C GLY A 72 -7.72 12.07 14.24
N GLY A 73 -6.99 11.85 13.12
CA GLY A 73 -6.65 12.90 12.16
C GLY A 73 -5.41 13.73 12.53
N ILE A 74 -5.16 14.77 11.75
CA ILE A 74 -4.01 15.67 11.95
C ILE A 74 -4.32 16.64 13.09
N GLN A 75 -3.78 16.36 14.27
CA GLN A 75 -3.98 17.21 15.46
C GLN A 75 -3.18 18.52 15.42
N ARG A 76 -2.01 18.49 14.79
CA ARG A 76 -1.13 19.65 14.63
C ARG A 76 -0.42 19.59 13.30
N LEU A 77 -0.43 20.69 12.57
CA LEU A 77 0.26 20.79 11.29
C LEU A 77 1.69 21.33 11.51
N THR A 78 2.61 20.44 11.94
CA THR A 78 4.01 20.72 12.22
C THR A 78 4.92 19.58 11.78
N GLY A 79 6.24 19.79 11.70
CA GLY A 79 7.21 18.74 11.39
C GLY A 79 7.02 18.11 10.02
N GLY A 80 7.16 16.81 9.92
CA GLY A 80 7.09 16.06 8.65
C GLY A 80 5.75 16.24 7.91
N VAL A 81 4.63 16.18 8.63
CA VAL A 81 3.30 16.38 8.03
C VAL A 81 3.16 17.79 7.44
N TYR A 82 3.65 18.82 8.15
CA TYR A 82 3.68 20.19 7.61
C TYR A 82 4.45 20.26 6.29
N ASN A 83 5.62 19.62 6.20
CA ASN A 83 6.43 19.66 4.99
C ASN A 83 5.72 19.01 3.79
N VAL A 84 5.07 17.84 4.00
CA VAL A 84 4.30 17.18 2.95
C VAL A 84 3.11 18.01 2.50
N VAL A 85 2.33 18.54 3.45
CA VAL A 85 1.16 19.38 3.16
C VAL A 85 1.59 20.66 2.42
N LYS A 86 2.65 21.33 2.91
CA LYS A 86 3.19 22.53 2.26
C LYS A 86 3.60 22.26 0.82
N ALA A 87 4.38 21.21 0.57
CA ALA A 87 4.82 20.83 -0.78
C ALA A 87 3.63 20.58 -1.73
N ALA A 88 2.61 19.86 -1.26
CA ALA A 88 1.42 19.59 -2.05
C ALA A 88 0.60 20.88 -2.34
N LEU A 89 0.39 21.73 -1.33
CA LEU A 89 -0.38 22.98 -1.48
C LEU A 89 0.35 23.99 -2.38
N ASP A 90 1.66 24.16 -2.25
CA ASP A 90 2.46 25.06 -3.10
C ASP A 90 2.38 24.66 -4.58
N ALA A 91 2.29 23.35 -4.86
CA ALA A 91 2.20 22.80 -6.21
C ALA A 91 0.75 22.63 -6.72
N ASP A 92 -0.26 22.99 -5.94
CA ASP A 92 -1.68 22.69 -6.22
C ASP A 92 -1.92 21.21 -6.57
N LEU A 93 -1.23 20.29 -5.84
CA LEU A 93 -1.34 18.85 -5.99
C LEU A 93 -2.35 18.30 -4.97
N ALA A 94 -3.36 17.58 -5.42
CA ALA A 94 -4.25 16.84 -4.54
C ALA A 94 -3.58 15.56 -4.02
N LEU A 95 -3.90 15.13 -2.80
CA LEU A 95 -3.47 13.86 -2.20
C LEU A 95 -4.67 13.01 -1.82
N TYR A 96 -4.73 11.80 -2.33
CA TYR A 96 -5.70 10.78 -1.98
C TYR A 96 -4.96 9.58 -1.36
N ALA A 97 -5.45 9.06 -0.24
CA ALA A 97 -4.88 7.89 0.40
C ALA A 97 -5.90 6.75 0.48
N VAL A 98 -5.44 5.50 0.29
CA VAL A 98 -6.27 4.30 0.45
C VAL A 98 -5.43 3.12 0.94
N HIS A 99 -5.72 2.69 2.17
CA HIS A 99 -4.98 1.67 2.92
C HIS A 99 -5.70 0.30 2.86
N LEU A 100 -6.36 -0.16 3.92
CA LEU A 100 -7.00 -1.49 3.96
C LEU A 100 -7.98 -1.77 2.80
N PRO A 101 -8.76 -0.79 2.29
CA PRO A 101 -9.61 -1.05 1.13
C PRO A 101 -8.82 -1.49 -0.11
N LEU A 102 -7.58 -1.00 -0.27
CA LEU A 102 -6.70 -1.45 -1.35
C LEU A 102 -6.12 -2.84 -1.05
N ASP A 103 -5.71 -3.13 0.20
CA ASP A 103 -5.16 -4.45 0.55
C ASP A 103 -6.17 -5.57 0.35
N ALA A 104 -7.39 -5.36 0.78
CA ALA A 104 -8.48 -6.33 0.74
C ALA A 104 -9.06 -6.54 -0.66
N ASN A 105 -8.84 -5.63 -1.60
CA ASN A 105 -9.51 -5.68 -2.90
C ASN A 105 -9.05 -6.88 -3.72
N HIS A 106 -9.99 -7.79 -4.03
CA HIS A 106 -9.70 -9.04 -4.76
C HIS A 106 -9.21 -8.83 -6.19
N ARG A 107 -9.50 -7.67 -6.78
CA ARG A 107 -9.18 -7.37 -8.18
C ARG A 107 -7.89 -6.60 -8.35
N TYR A 108 -7.63 -5.63 -7.48
CA TYR A 108 -6.54 -4.68 -7.61
C TYR A 108 -5.65 -4.62 -6.36
N GLY A 109 -5.98 -5.35 -5.30
CA GLY A 109 -5.34 -5.24 -4.00
C GLY A 109 -3.91 -5.77 -3.97
N ASN A 110 -3.10 -5.20 -3.07
CA ASN A 110 -1.70 -5.58 -2.87
C ASN A 110 -1.54 -7.09 -2.75
N ASN A 111 -2.32 -7.71 -1.88
CA ASN A 111 -2.21 -9.14 -1.55
C ASN A 111 -2.59 -10.04 -2.72
N TYR A 112 -3.66 -9.72 -3.43
CA TYR A 112 -4.12 -10.51 -4.56
C TYR A 112 -3.25 -10.33 -5.80
N GLU A 113 -2.72 -9.14 -6.05
CA GLU A 113 -1.79 -8.88 -7.15
C GLU A 113 -0.43 -9.54 -6.89
N LEU A 114 0.09 -9.46 -5.66
CA LEU A 114 1.31 -10.18 -5.25
C LEU A 114 1.14 -11.69 -5.40
N ALA A 115 0.01 -12.24 -4.92
CA ALA A 115 -0.30 -13.67 -5.06
C ALA A 115 -0.36 -14.11 -6.53
N ARG A 116 -0.95 -13.30 -7.42
CA ARG A 116 -0.99 -13.57 -8.87
C ARG A 116 0.40 -13.49 -9.48
N TYR A 117 1.21 -12.51 -9.09
CA TYR A 117 2.60 -12.38 -9.54
C TYR A 117 3.44 -13.60 -9.18
N LEU A 118 3.23 -14.16 -7.98
CA LEU A 118 3.87 -15.40 -7.53
C LEU A 118 3.30 -16.66 -8.20
N GLY A 119 2.27 -16.54 -9.02
CA GLY A 119 1.66 -17.66 -9.73
C GLY A 119 0.68 -18.49 -8.89
N LEU A 120 0.25 -18.01 -7.73
CA LEU A 120 -0.72 -18.69 -6.87
C LEU A 120 -2.07 -18.84 -7.58
N LYS A 121 -2.70 -20.00 -7.39
CA LYS A 121 -4.02 -20.35 -7.91
C LYS A 121 -5.00 -20.61 -6.77
N GLY A 122 -6.31 -20.54 -7.09
CA GLY A 122 -7.37 -20.85 -6.13
C GLY A 122 -7.38 -19.90 -4.93
N LEU A 123 -7.13 -18.60 -5.18
CA LEU A 123 -7.03 -17.56 -4.15
C LEU A 123 -8.32 -17.50 -3.32
N LYS A 124 -8.16 -17.50 -2.01
CA LYS A 124 -9.25 -17.36 -1.02
C LYS A 124 -8.87 -16.28 -0.01
N PRO A 125 -9.84 -15.47 0.47
CA PRO A 125 -9.59 -14.47 1.53
C PRO A 125 -9.06 -15.13 2.80
N ALA A 126 -8.14 -14.47 3.48
CA ALA A 126 -7.58 -14.88 4.75
C ALA A 126 -6.99 -13.67 5.49
N PHE A 127 -6.67 -13.83 6.76
CA PHE A 127 -6.04 -12.83 7.63
C PHE A 127 -6.93 -11.63 7.92
N VAL A 128 -7.51 -11.64 9.12
CA VAL A 128 -8.46 -10.60 9.55
C VAL A 128 -7.73 -9.56 10.41
N TYR A 129 -7.83 -8.30 10.00
CA TYR A 129 -7.28 -7.15 10.72
C TYR A 129 -8.38 -6.10 10.91
N HIS A 130 -8.63 -5.68 12.15
CA HIS A 130 -9.71 -4.74 12.51
C HIS A 130 -11.10 -5.11 11.97
N GLY A 131 -11.38 -6.41 11.84
CA GLY A 131 -12.65 -6.92 11.30
C GLY A 131 -12.67 -7.07 9.79
N GLU A 132 -11.65 -6.60 9.08
CA GLU A 132 -11.52 -6.66 7.63
C GLU A 132 -10.60 -7.81 7.20
N THR A 133 -11.00 -8.57 6.20
CA THR A 133 -10.17 -9.62 5.63
C THR A 133 -9.25 -9.03 4.58
N ILE A 134 -7.97 -8.86 4.91
CA ILE A 134 -7.03 -8.10 4.09
C ILE A 134 -6.12 -8.96 3.20
N GLY A 135 -5.75 -10.17 3.63
CA GLY A 135 -4.82 -11.02 2.90
C GLY A 135 -5.51 -12.15 2.12
N CYS A 136 -4.71 -13.07 1.60
CA CYS A 136 -5.21 -14.24 0.88
C CYS A 136 -4.32 -15.46 1.05
N ILE A 137 -4.90 -16.63 0.76
CA ILE A 137 -4.19 -17.91 0.62
C ILE A 137 -4.40 -18.45 -0.78
N GLY A 138 -3.41 -19.18 -1.28
CA GLY A 138 -3.48 -19.84 -2.58
C GLY A 138 -2.50 -21.00 -2.68
N THR A 139 -2.42 -21.63 -3.85
CA THR A 139 -1.56 -22.79 -4.06
C THR A 139 -0.62 -22.56 -5.24
N LEU A 140 0.67 -22.82 -5.05
CA LEU A 140 1.68 -22.83 -6.12
C LEU A 140 1.49 -24.05 -7.05
N PRO A 141 2.04 -24.01 -8.28
CA PRO A 141 1.96 -25.15 -9.20
C PRO A 141 2.54 -26.48 -8.66
N ASN A 142 3.48 -26.39 -7.72
CA ASN A 142 4.06 -27.57 -7.04
C ASN A 142 3.23 -28.11 -5.86
N GLY A 143 2.02 -27.57 -5.67
CA GLY A 143 1.09 -28.01 -4.62
C GLY A 143 1.28 -27.32 -3.26
N ARG A 144 2.33 -26.51 -3.04
CA ARG A 144 2.54 -25.78 -1.78
C ARG A 144 1.44 -24.74 -1.57
N LYS A 145 0.85 -24.72 -0.38
CA LYS A 145 -0.12 -23.72 0.03
C LYS A 145 0.59 -22.52 0.64
N VAL A 146 0.27 -21.33 0.18
CA VAL A 146 0.95 -20.09 0.56
C VAL A 146 -0.06 -19.07 1.07
N GLY A 147 0.25 -18.47 2.24
CA GLY A 147 -0.43 -17.28 2.74
C GLY A 147 0.30 -16.01 2.30
N VAL A 148 -0.44 -14.97 1.96
CA VAL A 148 0.11 -13.66 1.52
C VAL A 148 -0.61 -12.55 2.26
N CYS A 149 0.16 -11.72 2.97
CA CYS A 149 -0.31 -10.47 3.56
C CYS A 149 0.83 -9.43 3.51
N SER A 150 0.66 -8.36 2.72
CA SER A 150 1.65 -7.30 2.50
C SER A 150 1.88 -6.45 3.73
N GLY A 151 2.89 -5.59 3.67
CA GLY A 151 3.21 -4.65 4.75
C GLY A 151 3.71 -5.30 6.02
N GLY A 152 3.39 -4.71 7.17
CA GLY A 152 3.79 -5.18 8.50
C GLY A 152 2.85 -6.23 9.07
N ALA A 153 2.75 -7.40 8.43
CA ALA A 153 1.78 -8.43 8.76
C ALA A 153 2.41 -9.74 9.27
N GLY A 154 3.63 -9.68 9.82
CA GLY A 154 4.35 -10.85 10.36
C GLY A 154 3.55 -11.62 11.42
N GLY A 155 2.72 -10.92 12.19
CA GLY A 155 1.88 -11.50 13.24
C GLY A 155 0.87 -12.54 12.77
N PHE A 156 0.55 -12.62 11.47
CA PHE A 156 -0.34 -13.65 10.93
C PHE A 156 0.35 -15.00 10.62
N ALA A 157 1.66 -15.12 10.81
CA ALA A 157 2.37 -16.36 10.55
C ALA A 157 1.79 -17.59 11.31
N PRO A 158 1.43 -17.49 12.60
CA PRO A 158 0.75 -18.60 13.30
C PRO A 158 -0.63 -18.93 12.72
N GLU A 159 -1.42 -17.95 12.31
CA GLU A 159 -2.71 -18.15 11.65
C GLU A 159 -2.53 -18.85 10.29
N ALA A 160 -1.55 -18.41 9.49
CA ALA A 160 -1.22 -19.06 8.22
C ALA A 160 -0.90 -20.57 8.42
N LYS A 161 -0.16 -20.90 9.51
CA LYS A 161 0.10 -22.29 9.89
C LYS A 161 -1.17 -23.05 10.23
N ALA A 162 -2.04 -22.46 11.04
CA ALA A 162 -3.32 -23.06 11.42
C ALA A 162 -4.24 -23.29 10.20
N LEU A 163 -4.17 -22.40 9.20
CA LEU A 163 -4.86 -22.55 7.92
C LEU A 163 -4.20 -23.59 7.00
N GLY A 164 -3.13 -24.25 7.42
CA GLY A 164 -2.44 -25.30 6.68
C GLY A 164 -1.56 -24.77 5.55
N CYS A 165 -1.05 -23.54 5.66
CA CYS A 165 -0.05 -23.04 4.73
C CYS A 165 1.33 -23.66 5.01
N ASP A 166 2.08 -23.92 3.93
CA ASP A 166 3.46 -24.39 3.95
C ASP A 166 4.46 -23.22 3.99
N LEU A 167 4.01 -22.04 3.57
CA LEU A 167 4.79 -20.81 3.48
C LEU A 167 3.88 -19.63 3.75
N TYR A 168 4.42 -18.63 4.44
CA TYR A 168 3.79 -17.32 4.63
C TYR A 168 4.69 -16.21 4.08
N ILE A 169 4.10 -15.30 3.28
CA ILE A 169 4.81 -14.17 2.68
C ILE A 169 4.19 -12.88 3.18
N THR A 170 5.02 -12.03 3.76
CA THR A 170 4.66 -10.70 4.26
C THR A 170 5.70 -9.67 3.84
N GLY A 171 5.46 -8.39 4.12
CA GLY A 171 6.44 -7.35 3.89
C GLY A 171 7.53 -7.34 4.95
N GLU A 172 7.15 -7.28 6.21
CA GLU A 172 8.06 -7.29 7.35
C GLU A 172 7.46 -7.97 8.58
N ALA A 173 8.31 -8.32 9.51
CA ALA A 173 7.95 -8.88 10.81
C ALA A 173 8.91 -8.32 11.87
N ASP A 174 8.39 -8.06 13.06
CA ASP A 174 9.23 -7.78 14.21
C ASP A 174 9.90 -9.06 14.76
N TRP A 175 10.78 -8.87 15.76
CA TRP A 175 11.50 -10.01 16.36
C TRP A 175 10.54 -11.00 17.04
N GLY A 176 9.54 -10.50 17.76
CA GLY A 176 8.54 -11.34 18.45
C GLY A 176 7.71 -12.17 17.47
N GLU A 177 7.28 -11.57 16.37
CA GLU A 177 6.54 -12.23 15.30
C GLU A 177 7.39 -13.30 14.59
N THR A 178 8.69 -13.01 14.40
CA THR A 178 9.64 -13.98 13.83
C THR A 178 9.78 -15.20 14.72
N ILE A 179 9.93 -14.99 16.04
CA ILE A 179 9.97 -16.09 17.01
C ILE A 179 8.64 -16.86 17.07
N ALA A 180 7.52 -16.16 16.99
CA ALA A 180 6.20 -16.82 16.96
C ALA A 180 6.04 -17.72 15.72
N ALA A 181 6.51 -17.27 14.56
CA ALA A 181 6.51 -18.07 13.33
C ALA A 181 7.39 -19.33 13.49
N GLU A 182 8.59 -19.19 14.04
CA GLU A 182 9.52 -20.31 14.32
C GLU A 182 8.89 -21.32 15.26
N ASN A 183 8.32 -20.87 16.39
CA ASN A 183 7.72 -21.72 17.41
C ASN A 183 6.58 -22.60 16.88
N VAL A 184 5.87 -22.15 15.85
CA VAL A 184 4.81 -22.97 15.19
C VAL A 184 5.33 -23.72 13.96
N GLY A 185 6.62 -23.59 13.62
CA GLY A 185 7.22 -24.20 12.44
C GLY A 185 6.66 -23.65 11.13
N MET A 186 6.38 -22.34 11.08
CA MET A 186 5.98 -21.65 9.86
C MET A 186 7.23 -21.07 9.15
N GLN A 187 7.42 -21.46 7.88
CA GLN A 187 8.36 -20.79 7.02
C GLN A 187 7.79 -19.43 6.61
N MET A 188 8.43 -18.32 7.03
CA MET A 188 8.02 -16.95 6.71
C MET A 188 9.08 -16.28 5.83
N ILE A 189 8.63 -15.52 4.84
CA ILE A 189 9.47 -14.65 3.99
C ILE A 189 9.00 -13.22 4.18
N CYS A 190 9.92 -12.35 4.63
CA CYS A 190 9.74 -10.90 4.65
C CYS A 190 10.30 -10.31 3.35
N ALA A 191 9.42 -9.90 2.44
CA ALA A 191 9.77 -9.45 1.09
C ALA A 191 9.90 -7.94 0.94
N GLY A 192 9.87 -7.21 2.05
CA GLY A 192 9.92 -5.74 2.14
C GLY A 192 8.52 -5.12 2.23
N HIS A 193 8.34 -4.23 3.21
CA HIS A 193 7.08 -3.52 3.42
C HIS A 193 6.68 -2.76 2.16
N TYR A 194 7.50 -1.79 1.77
CA TYR A 194 7.30 -1.01 0.54
C TYR A 194 7.11 -1.90 -0.70
N GLN A 195 7.96 -2.91 -0.88
CA GLN A 195 7.98 -3.76 -2.07
C GLN A 195 6.66 -4.51 -2.25
N THR A 196 6.12 -5.07 -1.17
CA THR A 196 4.85 -5.83 -1.21
C THR A 196 3.63 -4.94 -1.45
N GLU A 197 3.71 -3.65 -1.19
CA GLU A 197 2.62 -2.68 -1.35
C GLU A 197 2.67 -1.88 -2.65
N THR A 198 3.66 -2.13 -3.50
CA THR A 198 3.72 -1.55 -4.85
C THR A 198 2.71 -2.17 -5.83
N PHE A 199 2.22 -3.37 -5.53
CA PHE A 199 1.37 -4.13 -6.45
C PHE A 199 -0.02 -3.52 -6.63
N GLY A 200 -0.67 -3.16 -5.53
CA GLY A 200 -2.03 -2.61 -5.54
C GLY A 200 -2.09 -1.23 -6.20
N VAL A 201 -1.21 -0.32 -5.81
CA VAL A 201 -1.17 1.03 -6.38
C VAL A 201 -0.91 1.01 -7.88
N GLN A 202 -0.05 0.10 -8.37
CA GLN A 202 0.20 -0.06 -9.80
C GLN A 202 -0.99 -0.70 -10.53
N ALA A 203 -1.67 -1.67 -9.92
CA ALA A 203 -2.87 -2.28 -10.49
C ALA A 203 -4.00 -1.26 -10.61
N LEU A 204 -4.20 -0.44 -9.57
CA LEU A 204 -5.20 0.63 -9.57
C LEU A 204 -4.88 1.70 -10.65
N ALA A 205 -3.60 2.07 -10.80
CA ALA A 205 -3.14 2.97 -11.86
C ALA A 205 -3.49 2.44 -13.26
N ARG A 206 -3.20 1.16 -13.54
CA ARG A 206 -3.55 0.52 -14.82
C ARG A 206 -5.06 0.51 -15.06
N ALA A 207 -5.86 0.22 -14.03
CA ALA A 207 -7.31 0.20 -14.09
C ALA A 207 -7.88 1.60 -14.38
N MET A 208 -7.40 2.62 -13.64
CA MET A 208 -7.82 4.01 -13.81
C MET A 208 -7.54 4.52 -15.24
N LYS A 209 -6.32 4.28 -15.74
CA LYS A 209 -5.96 4.64 -17.13
C LYS A 209 -6.91 4.01 -18.15
N LYS A 210 -7.28 2.75 -17.95
CA LYS A 210 -8.18 2.03 -18.84
C LYS A 210 -9.62 2.57 -18.81
N VAL A 211 -10.14 2.87 -17.60
CA VAL A 211 -11.55 3.23 -17.38
C VAL A 211 -11.80 4.73 -17.60
N LEU A 212 -10.98 5.57 -16.97
CA LEU A 212 -11.19 7.03 -16.98
C LEU A 212 -10.45 7.74 -18.12
N LYS A 213 -9.57 7.04 -18.86
CA LYS A 213 -8.75 7.59 -19.94
C LYS A 213 -7.88 8.78 -19.50
N VAL A 214 -7.49 8.81 -18.23
CA VAL A 214 -6.53 9.76 -17.65
C VAL A 214 -5.12 9.17 -17.69
N GLU A 215 -4.11 10.00 -17.87
CA GLU A 215 -2.73 9.54 -17.78
C GLU A 215 -2.39 9.12 -16.34
N THR A 216 -1.58 8.06 -16.19
CA THR A 216 -1.12 7.59 -14.89
C THR A 216 0.38 7.34 -14.90
N ALA A 217 1.05 7.65 -13.78
CA ALA A 217 2.46 7.36 -13.57
C ALA A 217 2.65 6.71 -12.19
N PHE A 218 3.45 5.67 -12.10
CA PHE A 218 3.91 5.14 -10.82
C PHE A 218 5.20 5.84 -10.41
N ILE A 219 5.27 6.29 -9.17
CA ILE A 219 6.42 7.00 -8.58
C ILE A 219 7.17 6.03 -7.65
N PRO A 220 8.28 5.46 -8.09
CA PRO A 220 9.05 4.50 -7.29
C PRO A 220 10.00 5.24 -6.33
N ILE A 221 9.54 5.50 -5.11
CA ILE A 221 10.33 6.12 -4.05
C ILE A 221 10.51 5.13 -2.89
N PRO A 222 11.35 4.09 -3.02
CA PRO A 222 11.63 3.21 -1.90
C PRO A 222 12.35 3.98 -0.78
N VAL A 223 11.92 3.76 0.45
CA VAL A 223 12.69 4.22 1.61
C VAL A 223 13.93 3.34 1.72
N GLN A 224 15.09 3.95 1.58
CA GLN A 224 16.35 3.26 1.86
C GLN A 224 16.58 3.30 3.37
N SER A 225 16.45 2.17 4.04
CA SER A 225 17.10 1.98 5.33
C SER A 225 18.57 1.73 5.04
N GLU A 226 19.39 2.76 5.10
CA GLU A 226 20.84 2.57 5.11
C GLU A 226 21.18 1.74 6.34
N SER A 227 21.85 0.61 6.13
CA SER A 227 22.36 -0.18 7.24
C SER A 227 23.49 0.62 7.89
N ILE A 228 23.19 1.30 8.99
CA ILE A 228 24.18 2.01 9.81
C ILE A 228 25.39 1.12 10.13
N LEU A 229 25.20 -0.20 10.18
CA LEU A 229 26.29 -1.16 10.41
C LEU A 229 27.32 -1.20 9.28
N SER A 230 26.96 -0.86 8.03
CA SER A 230 27.94 -0.78 6.93
C SER A 230 28.80 0.50 7.00
N GLU A 231 28.29 1.57 7.60
CA GLU A 231 29.03 2.80 7.84
C GLU A 231 29.81 2.74 9.16
N LEU A 232 29.37 1.91 10.10
CA LEU A 232 30.07 1.58 11.34
C LEU A 232 31.09 0.43 11.16
N ALA A 233 31.33 -0.05 9.93
CA ALA A 233 32.50 -0.86 9.64
C ALA A 233 33.73 0.02 9.85
N LEU A 234 34.03 0.15 11.10
CA LEU A 234 35.17 0.84 11.68
C LEU A 234 36.45 0.32 11.04
N ASP A 235 37.24 1.26 10.54
CA ASP A 235 38.65 1.04 10.28
C ASP A 235 39.28 0.43 11.54
N HIS A 236 39.45 -0.86 11.54
CA HIS A 236 40.24 -1.62 12.51
C HIS A 236 41.49 -2.16 11.84
#